data_467219983eeed25e7eeed04134c0484e
#
_entry.id   467219983eeed25e7eeed04134c0484e
#
_cell.length_a   1.000
_cell.length_b   1.000
_cell.length_c   1.000
_cell.angle_alpha   90.00
_cell.angle_beta   90.00
_cell.angle_gamma   90.00
#
_symmetry.space_group_name_H-M   'P 1'
#
loop_
_entity.id
_entity.type
_entity.pdbx_description
1 polymer ?
#
loop_
_entity_poly.entity_id
_entity_poly.type
_entity_poly.pdbx_seq_one_letter_code
_entity_poly.pdbx_strand_id
1 'polypeptide(L)'
;MAEQVVVLDPQKRERRRQILEAAKHVFAEAGYHGASIHAIIDRADIARGTFYLYFESKSAVFSSILDEAMENLRRHMHRTTVQGDVPR
;
A
#
# COMPACT_ATOMS: atom_id res chain seq x y z
N MET A 1 -19.43 -16.68 1.00
CA MET A 1 -19.11 -16.39 0.83
C MET A 1 -18.37 -16.06 0.79
N ALA A 2 -18.20 -16.08 0.94
CA ALA A 2 -17.51 -15.72 0.90
C ALA A 2 -16.92 -15.38 0.77
N GLU A 3 -16.90 -15.16 0.76
CA GLU A 3 -16.36 -14.82 0.66
C GLU A 3 -15.61 -14.72 0.38
N GLN A 4 -15.55 -14.51 -0.05
CA GLN A 4 -14.76 -14.50 -0.36
C GLN A 4 -13.83 -13.81 -0.25
N VAL A 5 -13.83 -13.61 0.40
CA VAL A 5 -12.79 -12.81 0.74
C VAL A 5 -11.58 -13.50 0.38
N VAL A 6 -10.74 -12.85 -0.32
CA VAL A 6 -9.55 -13.46 -0.68
C VAL A 6 -8.55 -13.21 0.38
N VAL A 7 -8.09 -14.25 0.97
CA VAL A 7 -7.07 -14.11 1.97
C VAL A 7 -5.79 -14.58 1.34
N LEU A 8 -4.86 -13.69 1.12
CA LEU A 8 -3.57 -14.07 0.56
C LEU A 8 -2.79 -14.88 1.57
N ASP A 9 -2.05 -15.86 1.08
CA ASP A 9 -1.20 -16.59 2.00
C ASP A 9 -0.08 -15.66 2.49
N PRO A 10 0.66 -16.05 3.51
CA PRO A 10 1.66 -15.15 4.10
C PRO A 10 2.71 -14.67 3.12
N GLN A 11 3.13 -15.51 2.19
CA GLN A 11 4.14 -15.11 1.23
C GLN A 11 3.62 -14.05 0.29
N LYS A 12 2.38 -14.19 -0.18
CA LYS A 12 1.81 -13.22 -1.08
C LYS A 12 1.53 -11.91 -0.38
N ARG A 13 1.11 -11.99 0.87
CA ARG A 13 0.89 -10.79 1.66
C ARG A 13 2.19 -10.02 1.84
N GLU A 14 3.26 -10.73 2.13
CA GLU A 14 4.55 -10.10 2.30
C GLU A 14 5.06 -9.51 1.00
N ARG A 15 4.85 -10.20 -0.12
CA ARG A 15 5.28 -9.67 -1.41
C ARG A 15 4.51 -8.39 -1.75
N ARG A 16 3.20 -8.40 -1.49
CA ARG A 16 2.41 -7.21 -1.75
C ARG A 16 2.91 -6.03 -0.90
N ARG A 17 3.23 -6.30 0.36
CA ARG A 17 3.75 -5.27 1.25
C ARG A 17 5.07 -4.72 0.72
N GLN A 18 5.94 -5.58 0.21
CA GLN A 18 7.22 -5.14 -0.32
C GLN A 18 7.04 -4.22 -1.52
N ILE A 19 6.07 -4.55 -2.38
CA ILE A 19 5.79 -3.70 -3.52
C ILE A 19 5.28 -2.34 -3.07
N LEU A 20 4.38 -2.33 -2.09
CA LEU A 20 3.85 -1.08 -1.58
C LEU A 20 4.94 -0.23 -0.95
N GLU A 21 5.85 -0.85 -0.18
CA GLU A 21 6.93 -0.10 0.44
C GLU A 21 7.87 0.49 -0.62
N ALA A 22 8.20 -0.30 -1.63
CA ALA A 22 9.03 0.20 -2.71
C ALA A 22 8.36 1.36 -3.43
N ALA A 23 7.07 1.23 -3.68
CA ALA A 23 6.33 2.28 -4.37
C ALA A 23 6.29 3.57 -3.55
N LYS A 24 6.11 3.45 -2.24
CA LYS A 24 6.11 4.64 -1.39
C LYS A 24 7.41 5.42 -1.53
N HIS A 25 8.53 4.72 -1.55
CA HIS A 25 9.82 5.38 -1.72
C HIS A 25 9.94 6.03 -3.09
N VAL A 26 9.51 5.35 -4.14
CA VAL A 26 9.61 5.89 -5.47
C VAL A 26 8.72 7.13 -5.62
N PHE A 27 7.50 7.07 -5.09
CA PHE A 27 6.62 8.22 -5.16
C PHE A 27 7.17 9.38 -4.34
N ALA A 28 7.76 9.10 -3.20
CA ALA A 28 8.32 10.15 -2.37
C ALA A 28 9.49 10.85 -3.05
N GLU A 29 10.29 10.09 -3.80
CA GLU A 29 11.45 10.66 -4.46
C GLU A 29 11.12 11.37 -5.74
N ALA A 30 10.21 10.83 -6.52
CA ALA A 30 9.96 11.31 -7.86
C ALA A 30 8.62 11.99 -8.07
N GLY A 31 7.74 11.91 -7.10
CA GLY A 31 6.38 12.37 -7.26
C GLY A 31 5.57 11.35 -8.04
N TYR A 32 4.27 11.56 -8.07
CA TYR A 32 3.41 10.57 -8.73
C TYR A 32 3.73 10.48 -10.22
N HIS A 33 3.83 11.63 -10.89
CA HIS A 33 4.04 11.60 -12.33
C HIS A 33 5.44 11.16 -12.71
N GLY A 34 6.41 11.43 -11.85
CA GLY A 34 7.78 11.02 -12.13
C GLY A 34 8.06 9.57 -11.80
N ALA A 35 7.21 8.96 -10.99
CA ALA A 35 7.41 7.57 -10.63
C ALA A 35 7.01 6.67 -11.79
N SER A 36 7.71 5.56 -11.93
CA SER A 36 7.38 4.59 -12.98
C SER A 36 7.26 3.21 -12.36
N ILE A 37 6.51 2.36 -13.03
CA ILE A 37 6.41 0.97 -12.60
C ILE A 37 7.80 0.33 -12.66
N HIS A 38 8.59 0.70 -13.67
CA HIS A 38 9.94 0.17 -13.77
C HIS A 38 10.78 0.50 -12.53
N ALA A 39 10.69 1.72 -12.04
CA ALA A 39 11.42 2.11 -10.85
C ALA A 39 10.94 1.33 -9.64
N ILE A 40 9.64 1.08 -9.58
CA ILE A 40 9.08 0.33 -8.45
C ILE A 40 9.57 -1.11 -8.47
N ILE A 41 9.54 -1.76 -9.64
CA ILE A 41 9.97 -3.15 -9.69
C ILE A 41 11.47 -3.28 -9.45
N ASP A 42 12.25 -2.29 -9.89
CA ASP A 42 13.67 -2.30 -9.58
C ASP A 42 13.90 -2.21 -8.10
N ARG A 43 13.21 -1.31 -7.45
CA ARG A 43 13.43 -1.12 -6.02
C ARG A 43 12.92 -2.31 -5.21
N ALA A 44 11.82 -2.92 -5.64
CA ALA A 44 11.27 -4.09 -4.95
C ALA A 44 12.03 -5.36 -5.29
N ASP A 45 12.87 -5.30 -6.33
CA ASP A 45 13.66 -6.42 -6.78
C ASP A 45 12.77 -7.58 -7.19
N ILE A 46 11.83 -7.30 -8.05
CA ILE A 46 10.89 -8.30 -8.55
C ILE A 46 10.81 -8.20 -10.07
N ALA A 47 10.24 -9.21 -10.68
CA ALA A 47 9.99 -9.19 -12.11
C ALA A 47 8.75 -8.36 -12.41
N ARG A 48 8.69 -7.83 -13.64
CA ARG A 48 7.52 -7.06 -14.06
C ARG A 48 6.24 -7.87 -13.97
N GLY A 49 6.30 -9.14 -14.35
CA GLY A 49 5.11 -9.99 -14.26
C GLY A 49 4.63 -10.15 -12.83
N THR A 50 5.56 -10.20 -11.90
CA THR A 50 5.20 -10.31 -10.49
C THR A 50 4.43 -9.07 -10.04
N PHE A 51 4.90 -7.88 -10.48
CA PHE A 51 4.19 -6.65 -10.14
C PHE A 51 2.73 -6.74 -10.59
N TYR A 52 2.52 -7.16 -11.84
CA TYR A 52 1.16 -7.17 -12.39
C TYR A 52 0.27 -8.25 -11.82
N LEU A 53 0.82 -9.18 -11.05
CA LEU A 53 -0.03 -10.11 -10.30
C LEU A 53 -0.73 -9.41 -9.14
N TYR A 54 -0.17 -8.31 -8.67
CA TYR A 54 -0.70 -7.62 -7.49
C TYR A 54 -1.38 -6.31 -7.81
N PHE A 55 -0.89 -5.59 -8.81
CA PHE A 55 -1.43 -4.28 -9.14
C PHE A 55 -1.46 -4.11 -10.64
N GLU A 56 -2.57 -3.60 -11.15
CA GLU A 56 -2.70 -3.50 -12.59
C GLU A 56 -2.11 -2.23 -13.18
N SER A 57 -1.78 -1.26 -12.34
CA SER A 57 -1.29 0.02 -12.85
C SER A 57 -0.61 0.79 -11.74
N LYS A 58 0.08 1.86 -12.13
CA LYS A 58 0.67 2.77 -11.15
C LYS A 58 -0.41 3.39 -10.27
N SER A 59 -1.53 3.75 -10.87
CA SER A 59 -2.59 4.37 -10.08
C SER A 59 -3.21 3.39 -9.10
N ALA A 60 -3.25 2.11 -9.45
CA ALA A 60 -3.77 1.10 -8.53
C ALA A 60 -2.88 0.97 -7.29
N VAL A 61 -1.55 1.01 -7.50
CA VAL A 61 -0.63 0.99 -6.37
C VAL A 61 -0.82 2.23 -5.50
N PHE A 62 -0.91 3.38 -6.15
CA PHE A 62 -1.05 4.64 -5.43
C PHE A 62 -2.34 4.64 -4.62
N SER A 63 -3.44 4.17 -5.21
CA SER A 63 -4.71 4.07 -4.48
C SER A 63 -4.58 3.18 -3.25
N SER A 64 -3.87 2.06 -3.37
CA SER A 64 -3.68 1.18 -2.23
C SER A 64 -2.88 1.85 -1.13
N ILE A 65 -1.87 2.63 -1.50
CA ILE A 65 -1.08 3.37 -0.51
C ILE A 65 -1.97 4.38 0.21
N LEU A 66 -2.79 5.10 -0.54
CA LEU A 66 -3.69 6.08 0.07
C LEU A 66 -4.71 5.41 0.98
N ASP A 67 -5.26 4.28 0.54
CA ASP A 67 -6.24 3.56 1.35
C ASP A 67 -5.64 3.13 2.67
N GLU A 68 -4.42 2.63 2.65
CA GLU A 68 -3.77 2.20 3.88
C GLU A 68 -3.46 3.39 4.78
N ALA A 69 -3.03 4.49 4.19
CA ALA A 69 -2.74 5.69 4.97
C ALA A 69 -4.00 6.22 5.63
N MET A 70 -5.11 6.23 4.89
CA MET A 70 -6.36 6.71 5.45
C MET A 70 -6.88 5.78 6.53
N GLU A 71 -6.70 4.49 6.35
CA GLU A 71 -7.13 3.54 7.35
C GLU A 71 -6.31 3.69 8.62
N ASN A 72 -5.01 3.87 8.48
CA ASN A 72 -4.15 4.08 9.63
C ASN A 72 -4.50 5.36 10.37
N LEU A 73 -4.77 6.41 9.61
CA LEU A 73 -5.16 7.67 10.21
C LEU A 73 -6.47 7.54 10.95
N ARG A 74 -7.43 6.86 10.36
CA ARG A 74 -8.72 6.69 11.00
C ARG A 74 -8.60 5.92 12.31
N ARG A 75 -7.81 4.85 12.32
CA ARG A 75 -7.59 4.08 13.54
C ARG A 75 -6.88 4.91 14.59
N HIS A 76 -5.90 5.69 14.18
CA HIS A 76 -5.16 6.53 15.10
C HIS A 76 -6.06 7.59 15.70
N MET A 77 -6.88 8.23 14.89
CA MET A 77 -7.78 9.25 15.38
C MET A 77 -8.86 8.67 16.30
N HIS A 78 -9.35 7.51 15.94
CA HIS A 78 -10.36 6.86 16.78
C HIS A 78 -9.78 6.55 18.16
N ARG A 79 -8.56 6.02 18.19
CA ARG A 79 -7.94 5.70 19.45
C ARG A 79 -7.67 6.95 20.27
N THR A 80 -7.22 8.01 19.61
CA THR A 80 -6.98 9.26 20.29
C THR A 80 -8.26 9.82 20.86
N THR A 81 -9.33 9.77 20.10
CA THR A 81 -10.61 10.25 20.58
C THR A 81 -11.06 9.48 21.79
N VAL A 82 -10.94 8.18 21.74
CA VAL A 82 -11.38 7.39 22.86
C VAL A 82 -10.57 7.68 24.09
N GLN A 83 -9.26 7.79 23.92
CA GLN A 83 -8.45 8.06 25.05
C GLN A 83 -8.47 9.47 25.45
N GLY A 84 -8.46 10.34 24.52
CA GLY A 84 -8.32 11.67 24.84
C GLY A 84 -9.49 12.39 25.16
N ASP A 85 -10.52 11.80 25.03
CA ASP A 85 -11.63 12.30 25.31
C ASP A 85 -11.68 13.01 26.43
N VAL A 86 -11.27 13.75 26.62
CA VAL A 86 -11.19 14.31 27.65
C VAL A 86 -11.72 15.36 27.70
N PRO A 87 -12.15 15.79 28.00
CA PRO A 87 -12.80 16.75 27.98
C PRO A 87 -12.27 17.79 28.46
N ARG A 88 -12.14 18.15 28.50
CA ARG A 88 -11.77 19.10 28.77
C ARG A 88 -12.02 19.48 29.41
#